data_261ab251f649dd32a8a5db661bf5bc0d
#
_entry.id   261ab251f649dd32a8a5db661bf5bc0d
#
_cell.length_a   1.000
_cell.length_b   1.000
_cell.length_c   1.000
_cell.angle_alpha   90.00
_cell.angle_beta   90.00
_cell.angle_gamma   90.00
#
_symmetry.space_group_name_H-M   'P 1'
#
loop_
_entity.id
_entity.type
_entity.pdbx_description
1 polymer ?
#
loop_
_entity_poly.entity_id
_entity_poly.type
_entity_poly.pdbx_seq_one_letter_code
_entity_poly.pdbx_strand_id
1 'polypeptide(L)'
;YERQVNEEALEQYLSFQYSVLPETFFKGIFKLPAGHYFELKDGNLDIQRYFDPKLKPKKDKNLDDTVSDIEKVVHETVDAHMIADVEVGSLLSSGVDSSYVVSEFPADKTFTVGFLDKQSKYNEIRYAEGLVEELNKKNFSKTINSDEYFNSIETVMYYMDEPLADPSCIA
;
A
#
# COMPACT_ATOMS: atom_id res chain seq x y z
N TYR A 1 9.36 27.66 -11.46
CA TYR A 1 8.93 26.56 -12.33
C TYR A 1 7.54 26.84 -12.88
N GLU A 2 7.40 26.83 -14.21
CA GLU A 2 6.11 26.96 -14.88
C GLU A 2 5.44 25.59 -14.96
N ARG A 3 4.21 25.48 -14.43
CA ARG A 3 3.48 24.22 -14.41
C ARG A 3 2.90 23.93 -15.81
N GLN A 4 3.44 22.94 -16.48
CA GLN A 4 2.93 22.43 -17.75
C GLN A 4 2.56 20.97 -17.60
N VAL A 5 1.35 20.61 -18.05
CA VAL A 5 0.88 19.21 -18.01
C VAL A 5 1.68 18.37 -19.01
N ASN A 6 2.07 17.18 -18.57
CA ASN A 6 2.70 16.17 -19.41
C ASN A 6 1.63 15.22 -19.95
N GLU A 7 1.20 15.43 -21.19
CA GLU A 7 0.14 14.63 -21.82
C GLU A 7 0.55 13.17 -22.00
N GLU A 8 1.83 12.89 -22.27
CA GLU A 8 2.32 11.51 -22.42
C GLU A 8 2.20 10.71 -21.11
N ALA A 9 2.51 11.35 -19.98
CA ALA A 9 2.33 10.72 -18.66
C ALA A 9 0.83 10.53 -18.34
N LEU A 10 -0.04 11.44 -18.78
CA LEU A 10 -1.49 11.29 -18.63
C LEU A 10 -2.03 10.11 -19.46
N GLU A 11 -1.58 9.92 -20.69
CA GLU A 11 -1.96 8.77 -21.53
C GLU A 11 -1.56 7.44 -20.87
N GLN A 12 -0.35 7.36 -20.29
CA GLN A 12 0.10 6.20 -19.55
C GLN A 12 -0.77 5.93 -18.32
N TYR A 13 -1.07 6.97 -17.56
CA TYR A 13 -1.94 6.86 -16.39
C TYR A 13 -3.35 6.35 -16.75
N LEU A 14 -3.96 6.87 -17.81
CA LEU A 14 -5.27 6.42 -18.27
C LEU A 14 -5.26 4.96 -18.76
N SER A 15 -4.10 4.45 -19.19
CA SER A 15 -3.95 3.08 -19.66
C SER A 15 -3.58 2.09 -18.55
N PHE A 16 -2.68 2.49 -17.64
CA PHE A 16 -2.07 1.62 -16.63
C PHE A 16 -2.43 1.97 -15.19
N GLN A 17 -3.19 3.08 -14.97
CA GLN A 17 -3.54 3.61 -13.65
C GLN A 17 -2.35 4.23 -12.86
N TYR A 18 -1.16 4.25 -13.44
CA TYR A 18 0.03 4.92 -12.92
C TYR A 18 0.99 5.27 -14.07
N SER A 19 1.94 6.18 -13.84
CA SER A 19 3.00 6.43 -14.80
C SER A 19 4.05 5.32 -14.75
N VAL A 20 4.22 4.57 -15.83
CA VAL A 20 5.17 3.44 -15.94
C VAL A 20 6.62 3.90 -16.17
N LEU A 21 6.79 5.18 -16.52
CA LEU A 21 8.09 5.81 -16.75
C LEU A 21 8.42 6.79 -15.61
N PRO A 22 9.65 7.29 -15.53
CA PRO A 22 10.04 8.28 -14.52
C PRO A 22 9.30 9.60 -14.61
N GLU A 23 8.65 9.89 -15.73
CA GLU A 23 7.91 11.12 -15.97
C GLU A 23 6.73 11.26 -15.01
N THR A 24 6.55 12.49 -14.50
CA THR A 24 5.35 12.86 -13.73
C THR A 24 4.32 13.56 -14.62
N PHE A 25 3.16 13.90 -14.04
CA PHE A 25 2.15 14.72 -14.71
C PHE A 25 2.60 16.14 -15.05
N PHE A 26 3.79 16.54 -14.59
CA PHE A 26 4.39 17.84 -14.86
C PHE A 26 5.65 17.70 -15.70
N LYS A 27 5.72 18.39 -16.84
CA LYS A 27 6.90 18.40 -17.72
C LYS A 27 8.13 18.84 -16.94
N GLY A 28 9.24 18.11 -17.10
CA GLY A 28 10.51 18.40 -16.45
C GLY A 28 10.63 18.01 -14.98
N ILE A 29 9.62 17.38 -14.41
CA ILE A 29 9.66 16.75 -13.08
C ILE A 29 9.62 15.24 -13.24
N PHE A 30 10.58 14.56 -12.63
CA PHE A 30 10.76 13.11 -12.75
C PHE A 30 10.73 12.46 -11.38
N LYS A 31 10.23 11.24 -11.30
CA LYS A 31 10.36 10.39 -10.12
C LYS A 31 11.72 9.70 -10.14
N LEU A 32 12.29 9.51 -8.96
CA LEU A 32 13.41 8.58 -8.83
C LEU A 32 12.89 7.15 -9.09
N PRO A 33 13.48 6.39 -10.02
CA PRO A 33 13.02 5.04 -10.28
C PRO A 33 13.09 4.14 -9.04
N ALA A 34 12.15 3.19 -8.90
CA ALA A 34 12.14 2.25 -7.79
C ALA A 34 13.46 1.46 -7.71
N GLY A 35 13.94 1.20 -6.49
CA GLY A 35 15.19 0.49 -6.27
C GLY A 35 16.46 1.30 -6.63
N HIS A 36 16.35 2.62 -6.75
CA HIS A 36 17.48 3.51 -7.00
C HIS A 36 17.65 4.53 -5.88
N TYR A 37 18.87 5.01 -5.74
CA TYR A 37 19.20 6.22 -4.98
C TYR A 37 19.97 7.19 -5.87
N PHE A 38 20.08 8.43 -5.46
CA PHE A 38 20.93 9.39 -6.14
C PHE A 38 21.87 10.11 -5.17
N GLU A 39 23.01 10.50 -5.70
CA GLU A 39 23.95 11.40 -5.03
C GLU A 39 24.09 12.69 -5.86
N LEU A 40 23.96 13.83 -5.20
CA LEU A 40 24.23 15.14 -5.81
C LEU A 40 25.52 15.71 -5.22
N LYS A 41 26.57 15.77 -6.03
CA LYS A 41 27.87 16.29 -5.61
C LYS A 41 28.41 17.26 -6.66
N ASP A 42 28.77 18.45 -6.23
CA ASP A 42 29.37 19.49 -7.08
C ASP A 42 28.53 19.80 -8.34
N GLY A 43 27.21 19.74 -8.23
CA GLY A 43 26.27 19.95 -9.33
C GLY A 43 26.07 18.74 -10.26
N ASN A 44 26.76 17.64 -10.03
CA ASN A 44 26.60 16.40 -10.79
C ASN A 44 25.65 15.46 -10.05
N LEU A 45 24.62 15.00 -10.75
CA LEU A 45 23.64 14.02 -10.27
C LEU A 45 24.05 12.64 -10.78
N ASP A 46 24.29 11.72 -9.84
CA ASP A 46 24.55 10.30 -10.10
C ASP A 46 23.41 9.44 -9.57
N ILE A 47 22.76 8.65 -10.44
CA ILE A 47 21.64 7.78 -10.08
C ILE A 47 22.08 6.33 -10.18
N GLN A 48 22.01 5.61 -9.07
CA GLN A 48 22.48 4.24 -8.96
C GLN A 48 21.36 3.29 -8.52
N ARG A 49 21.32 2.09 -9.12
CA ARG A 49 20.39 1.04 -8.75
C ARG A 49 20.99 0.18 -7.63
N TYR A 50 20.27 0.07 -6.50
CA TYR A 50 20.66 -0.78 -5.37
C TYR A 50 19.83 -2.06 -5.26
N PHE A 51 18.64 -2.10 -5.87
CA PHE A 51 17.75 -3.24 -5.79
C PHE A 51 17.22 -3.64 -7.17
N ASP A 52 17.34 -4.93 -7.52
CA ASP A 52 16.82 -5.52 -8.76
C ASP A 52 15.96 -6.75 -8.40
N PRO A 53 14.61 -6.66 -8.51
CA PRO A 53 13.69 -7.72 -8.10
C PRO A 53 13.70 -8.90 -9.07
N LYS A 54 14.81 -9.61 -9.19
CA LYS A 54 14.89 -10.82 -10.02
C LYS A 54 14.26 -12.00 -9.30
N LEU A 55 13.16 -12.48 -9.84
CA LEU A 55 12.53 -13.71 -9.37
C LEU A 55 13.41 -14.93 -9.74
N LYS A 56 13.74 -15.74 -8.74
CA LYS A 56 14.46 -17.01 -8.90
C LYS A 56 13.58 -18.16 -8.40
N PRO A 57 12.68 -18.70 -9.26
CA PRO A 57 11.78 -19.76 -8.82
C PRO A 57 12.58 -21.03 -8.43
N LYS A 58 12.29 -21.55 -7.25
CA LYS A 58 12.81 -22.83 -6.77
C LYS A 58 11.83 -23.93 -7.17
N LYS A 59 12.16 -24.78 -8.12
CA LYS A 59 11.24 -25.78 -8.70
C LYS A 59 11.10 -27.06 -7.86
N ASP A 60 12.05 -27.35 -7.00
CA ASP A 60 12.16 -28.65 -6.32
C ASP A 60 11.77 -28.60 -4.83
N LYS A 61 11.07 -27.55 -4.42
CA LYS A 61 10.65 -27.39 -3.04
C LYS A 61 9.27 -28.01 -2.81
N ASN A 62 9.11 -28.84 -1.80
CA ASN A 62 7.80 -29.39 -1.43
C ASN A 62 6.91 -28.30 -0.76
N LEU A 63 5.64 -28.64 -0.57
CA LEU A 63 4.66 -27.70 -0.02
C LEU A 63 4.99 -27.29 1.42
N ASP A 64 5.33 -28.25 2.27
CA ASP A 64 5.56 -28.01 3.71
C ASP A 64 6.76 -27.08 3.94
N ASP A 65 7.86 -27.33 3.22
CA ASP A 65 9.03 -26.43 3.26
C ASP A 65 8.71 -25.05 2.70
N THR A 66 7.82 -24.95 1.71
CA THR A 66 7.40 -23.67 1.14
C THR A 66 6.55 -22.89 2.14
N VAL A 67 5.60 -23.54 2.81
CA VAL A 67 4.79 -22.94 3.86
C VAL A 67 5.68 -22.42 5.00
N SER A 68 6.61 -23.24 5.48
CA SER A 68 7.55 -22.84 6.55
C SER A 68 8.41 -21.63 6.16
N ASP A 69 8.89 -21.57 4.90
CA ASP A 69 9.64 -20.39 4.42
C ASP A 69 8.76 -19.14 4.38
N ILE A 70 7.49 -19.25 3.96
CA ILE A 70 6.55 -18.14 3.92
C ILE A 70 6.28 -17.63 5.33
N GLU A 71 5.96 -18.51 6.27
CA GLU A 71 5.73 -18.17 7.68
C GLU A 71 6.91 -17.39 8.25
N LYS A 72 8.12 -17.92 8.06
CA LYS A 72 9.34 -17.26 8.53
C LYS A 72 9.51 -15.85 7.91
N VAL A 73 9.37 -15.73 6.59
CA VAL A 73 9.58 -14.44 5.90
C VAL A 73 8.50 -13.43 6.30
N VAL A 74 7.23 -13.86 6.45
CA VAL A 74 6.16 -12.96 6.89
C VAL A 74 6.41 -12.48 8.30
N HIS A 75 6.73 -13.38 9.22
CA HIS A 75 7.05 -13.03 10.61
C HIS A 75 8.21 -12.03 10.71
N GLU A 76 9.35 -12.33 10.08
CA GLU A 76 10.53 -11.45 10.07
C GLU A 76 10.21 -10.08 9.42
N THR A 77 9.38 -10.06 8.38
CA THR A 77 8.99 -8.83 7.69
C THR A 77 8.05 -7.99 8.54
N VAL A 78 7.05 -8.60 9.17
CA VAL A 78 6.12 -7.90 10.07
C VAL A 78 6.89 -7.28 11.24
N ASP A 79 7.79 -8.03 11.86
CA ASP A 79 8.64 -7.51 12.94
C ASP A 79 9.50 -6.31 12.50
N ALA A 80 10.07 -6.37 11.28
CA ALA A 80 10.85 -5.26 10.74
C ALA A 80 10.01 -3.99 10.52
N HIS A 81 8.71 -4.10 10.28
CA HIS A 81 7.80 -2.97 10.15
C HIS A 81 7.38 -2.34 11.49
N MET A 82 7.74 -2.96 12.62
CA MET A 82 7.47 -2.41 13.94
C MET A 82 8.47 -1.32 14.38
N ILE A 83 9.52 -1.07 13.60
CA ILE A 83 10.51 -0.02 13.90
C ILE A 83 9.90 1.35 13.63
N ALA A 84 9.43 2.01 14.68
CA ALA A 84 8.77 3.32 14.59
C ALA A 84 8.96 4.12 15.89
N ASP A 85 8.92 5.46 15.77
CA ASP A 85 8.94 6.39 16.92
C ASP A 85 7.55 6.62 17.51
N VAL A 86 6.52 6.06 16.89
CA VAL A 86 5.11 6.17 17.27
C VAL A 86 4.46 4.80 17.32
N GLU A 87 3.27 4.75 17.86
CA GLU A 87 2.48 3.53 17.92
C GLU A 87 2.13 3.04 16.51
N VAL A 88 2.35 1.76 16.25
CA VAL A 88 2.07 1.11 14.96
C VAL A 88 0.74 0.38 15.04
N GLY A 89 -0.09 0.55 14.03
CA GLY A 89 -1.35 -0.17 13.83
C GLY A 89 -1.37 -0.86 12.48
N SER A 90 -2.24 -1.84 12.31
CA SER A 90 -2.40 -2.56 11.04
C SER A 90 -3.76 -2.28 10.42
N LEU A 91 -3.81 -2.12 9.10
CA LEU A 91 -5.07 -2.15 8.36
C LEU A 91 -5.57 -3.60 8.29
N LEU A 92 -6.86 -3.78 8.50
CA LEU A 92 -7.51 -5.08 8.45
C LEU A 92 -8.72 -5.05 7.54
N SER A 93 -8.70 -5.89 6.52
CA SER A 93 -9.86 -6.22 5.70
C SER A 93 -10.35 -7.64 6.00
N SER A 94 -11.35 -8.12 5.28
CA SER A 94 -11.77 -9.54 5.34
C SER A 94 -10.90 -10.48 4.48
N GLY A 95 -9.87 -9.94 3.83
CA GLY A 95 -8.98 -10.68 2.95
C GLY A 95 -7.99 -11.57 3.69
N VAL A 96 -7.61 -12.69 3.08
CA VAL A 96 -6.64 -13.66 3.65
C VAL A 96 -5.30 -12.99 3.98
N ASP A 97 -4.79 -12.13 3.10
CA ASP A 97 -3.47 -11.51 3.27
C ASP A 97 -3.44 -10.58 4.49
N SER A 98 -4.41 -9.66 4.59
CA SER A 98 -4.49 -8.74 5.74
C SER A 98 -4.75 -9.48 7.05
N SER A 99 -5.55 -10.54 7.01
CA SER A 99 -5.82 -11.39 8.19
C SER A 99 -4.56 -12.12 8.65
N TYR A 100 -3.77 -12.64 7.72
CA TYR A 100 -2.51 -13.30 8.03
C TYR A 100 -1.48 -12.31 8.60
N VAL A 101 -1.34 -11.14 7.98
CA VAL A 101 -0.46 -10.09 8.53
C VAL A 101 -0.88 -9.71 9.95
N VAL A 102 -2.18 -9.54 10.22
CA VAL A 102 -2.69 -9.19 11.55
C VAL A 102 -2.47 -10.33 12.57
N SER A 103 -2.50 -11.59 12.14
CA SER A 103 -2.21 -12.71 13.05
C SER A 103 -0.75 -12.72 13.51
N GLU A 104 0.19 -12.32 12.65
CA GLU A 104 1.61 -12.18 12.97
C GLU A 104 1.97 -10.84 13.64
N PHE A 105 1.08 -9.84 13.55
CA PHE A 105 1.33 -8.48 13.99
C PHE A 105 1.39 -8.39 15.54
N PRO A 106 2.51 -7.96 16.14
CA PRO A 106 2.70 -8.01 17.60
C PRO A 106 1.89 -6.95 18.37
N ALA A 107 1.48 -5.83 17.73
CA ALA A 107 0.65 -4.82 18.38
C ALA A 107 -0.85 -5.20 18.35
N ASP A 108 -1.65 -4.51 19.16
CA ASP A 108 -3.05 -4.86 19.41
C ASP A 108 -4.07 -3.99 18.64
N LYS A 109 -3.62 -2.99 17.86
CA LYS A 109 -4.50 -2.06 17.16
C LYS A 109 -4.66 -2.36 15.68
N THR A 110 -5.89 -2.52 15.25
CA THR A 110 -6.23 -2.67 13.83
C THR A 110 -7.29 -1.64 13.42
N PHE A 111 -7.35 -1.35 12.13
CA PHE A 111 -8.26 -0.38 11.53
C PHE A 111 -8.97 -0.98 10.33
N THR A 112 -10.29 -0.78 10.28
CA THR A 112 -11.13 -1.30 9.20
C THR A 112 -12.07 -0.23 8.69
N VAL A 113 -12.19 -0.08 7.38
CA VAL A 113 -13.18 0.78 6.76
C VAL A 113 -14.29 -0.07 6.14
N GLY A 114 -15.52 0.34 6.33
CA GLY A 114 -16.69 -0.26 5.71
C GLY A 114 -17.55 0.79 5.02
N PHE A 115 -18.57 0.32 4.31
CA PHE A 115 -19.51 1.18 3.59
C PHE A 115 -20.90 1.09 4.20
N LEU A 116 -21.64 2.23 4.20
CA LEU A 116 -22.98 2.32 4.81
C LEU A 116 -24.05 1.48 4.11
N ASP A 117 -23.81 1.02 2.90
CA ASP A 117 -24.74 0.15 2.21
C ASP A 117 -24.83 -1.21 2.91
N LYS A 118 -25.91 -1.40 3.67
CA LYS A 118 -26.15 -2.61 4.46
C LYS A 118 -26.26 -3.89 3.61
N GLN A 119 -26.48 -3.77 2.32
CA GLN A 119 -26.55 -4.89 1.38
C GLN A 119 -25.22 -5.12 0.66
N SER A 120 -24.23 -4.28 0.92
CA SER A 120 -22.93 -4.38 0.25
C SER A 120 -22.21 -5.66 0.66
N LYS A 121 -21.89 -6.47 -0.34
CA LYS A 121 -20.97 -7.62 -0.22
C LYS A 121 -19.57 -7.20 0.26
N TYR A 122 -19.29 -5.90 0.23
CA TYR A 122 -18.01 -5.28 0.54
C TYR A 122 -17.95 -4.69 1.94
N ASN A 123 -18.94 -4.95 2.81
CA ASN A 123 -18.86 -4.52 4.19
C ASN A 123 -18.08 -5.55 5.01
N GLU A 124 -16.79 -5.26 5.17
CA GLU A 124 -15.81 -6.17 5.78
C GLU A 124 -15.74 -6.07 7.31
N ILE A 125 -16.37 -5.05 7.91
CA ILE A 125 -16.25 -4.75 9.35
C ILE A 125 -16.59 -5.97 10.20
N ARG A 126 -17.69 -6.66 9.89
CA ARG A 126 -18.14 -7.82 10.67
C ARG A 126 -17.10 -8.96 10.70
N TYR A 127 -16.43 -9.20 9.58
CA TYR A 127 -15.41 -10.26 9.49
C TYR A 127 -14.13 -9.85 10.23
N ALA A 128 -13.75 -8.56 10.08
CA ALA A 128 -12.60 -8.01 10.79
C ALA A 128 -12.81 -8.05 12.31
N GLU A 129 -13.99 -7.67 12.80
CA GLU A 129 -14.35 -7.74 14.22
C GLU A 129 -14.29 -9.17 14.77
N GLY A 130 -14.81 -10.16 14.02
CA GLY A 130 -14.72 -11.56 14.42
C GLY A 130 -13.27 -12.06 14.56
N LEU A 131 -12.41 -11.71 13.60
CA LEU A 131 -11.00 -12.10 13.66
C LEU A 131 -10.26 -11.46 14.84
N VAL A 132 -10.45 -10.17 15.08
CA VAL A 132 -9.74 -9.49 16.18
C VAL A 132 -10.23 -9.96 17.56
N GLU A 133 -11.48 -10.39 17.68
CA GLU A 133 -12.01 -11.03 18.89
C GLU A 133 -11.26 -12.33 19.16
N GLU A 134 -11.09 -13.19 18.15
CA GLU A 134 -10.32 -14.45 18.26
C GLU A 134 -8.85 -14.20 18.63
N LEU A 135 -8.25 -13.14 18.06
CA LEU A 135 -6.84 -12.76 18.29
C LEU A 135 -6.64 -11.91 19.56
N ASN A 136 -7.71 -11.59 20.30
CA ASN A 136 -7.69 -10.69 21.45
C ASN A 136 -7.04 -9.32 21.15
N LYS A 137 -7.36 -8.76 19.98
CA LYS A 137 -6.89 -7.44 19.51
C LYS A 137 -8.03 -6.44 19.53
N LYS A 138 -7.73 -5.16 19.27
CA LYS A 138 -8.70 -4.06 19.19
C LYS A 138 -8.86 -3.60 17.75
N ASN A 139 -10.09 -3.53 17.26
CA ASN A 139 -10.39 -2.97 15.96
C ASN A 139 -11.09 -1.61 16.07
N PHE A 140 -10.60 -0.64 15.30
CA PHE A 140 -11.22 0.66 15.13
C PHE A 140 -11.84 0.70 13.74
N SER A 141 -13.16 0.59 13.68
CA SER A 141 -13.88 0.58 12.42
C SER A 141 -14.54 1.93 12.12
N LYS A 142 -14.51 2.33 10.86
CA LYS A 142 -15.23 3.50 10.35
C LYS A 142 -16.06 3.09 9.15
N THR A 143 -17.31 3.57 9.12
CA THR A 143 -18.18 3.42 7.95
C THR A 143 -18.24 4.75 7.21
N ILE A 144 -18.02 4.74 5.91
CA ILE A 144 -18.12 5.91 5.03
C ILE A 144 -19.33 5.78 4.09
N ASN A 145 -19.93 6.90 3.72
CA ASN A 145 -20.98 6.98 2.71
C ASN A 145 -20.42 7.54 1.39
N SER A 146 -21.23 7.52 0.33
CA SER A 146 -20.81 8.02 -0.98
C SER A 146 -20.41 9.49 -0.98
N ASP A 147 -21.13 10.34 -0.24
CA ASP A 147 -20.82 11.76 -0.21
C ASP A 147 -19.48 12.01 0.48
N GLU A 148 -19.22 11.35 1.61
CA GLU A 148 -17.94 11.40 2.32
C GLU A 148 -16.81 10.89 1.43
N TYR A 149 -17.02 9.79 0.72
CA TYR A 149 -16.07 9.23 -0.22
C TYR A 149 -15.68 10.25 -1.32
N PHE A 150 -16.67 10.75 -2.06
CA PHE A 150 -16.40 11.66 -3.17
C PHE A 150 -15.87 13.02 -2.74
N ASN A 151 -16.31 13.55 -1.60
CA ASN A 151 -15.80 14.81 -1.05
C ASN A 151 -14.35 14.70 -0.53
N SER A 152 -13.86 13.50 -0.25
CA SER A 152 -12.49 13.28 0.22
C SER A 152 -11.46 13.17 -0.90
N ILE A 153 -11.88 12.95 -2.16
CA ILE A 153 -10.98 12.68 -3.29
C ILE A 153 -9.91 13.77 -3.45
N GLU A 154 -10.31 15.04 -3.48
CA GLU A 154 -9.37 16.15 -3.69
C GLU A 154 -8.32 16.22 -2.57
N THR A 155 -8.76 16.05 -1.31
CA THR A 155 -7.87 16.05 -0.15
C THR A 155 -6.91 14.86 -0.18
N VAL A 156 -7.40 13.66 -0.48
CA VAL A 156 -6.55 12.47 -0.57
C VAL A 156 -5.53 12.62 -1.68
N MET A 157 -5.93 13.06 -2.87
CA MET A 157 -5.01 13.29 -4.00
C MET A 157 -3.93 14.34 -3.67
N TYR A 158 -4.28 15.37 -2.89
CA TYR A 158 -3.31 16.36 -2.42
C TYR A 158 -2.21 15.71 -1.55
N TYR A 159 -2.60 14.84 -0.60
CA TYR A 159 -1.65 14.17 0.29
C TYR A 159 -0.92 12.98 -0.34
N MET A 160 -1.44 12.45 -1.44
CA MET A 160 -0.76 11.39 -2.22
C MET A 160 0.28 11.95 -3.20
N ASP A 161 0.36 13.28 -3.37
CA ASP A 161 1.24 14.00 -4.29
C ASP A 161 1.00 13.71 -5.79
N GLU A 162 0.26 12.68 -6.11
CA GLU A 162 -0.17 12.35 -7.47
C GLU A 162 -1.52 11.63 -7.46
N PRO A 163 -2.29 11.69 -8.57
CA PRO A 163 -3.51 10.92 -8.70
C PRO A 163 -3.23 9.41 -8.63
N LEU A 164 -3.88 8.73 -7.70
CA LEU A 164 -3.87 7.28 -7.59
C LEU A 164 -5.22 6.74 -8.09
N ALA A 165 -5.20 5.86 -9.09
CA ALA A 165 -6.43 5.34 -9.70
C ALA A 165 -7.04 4.14 -8.93
N ASP A 166 -6.60 3.89 -7.72
CA ASP A 166 -7.16 2.87 -6.84
C ASP A 166 -8.24 3.49 -5.94
N PRO A 167 -9.51 3.05 -6.05
CA PRO A 167 -10.58 3.57 -5.22
C PRO A 167 -10.39 3.28 -3.72
N SER A 168 -9.59 2.30 -3.35
CA SER A 168 -9.31 1.98 -1.94
C SER A 168 -8.51 3.05 -1.21
N CYS A 169 -7.81 3.93 -1.92
CA CYS A 169 -7.04 5.01 -1.30
C CYS A 169 -7.89 6.03 -0.54
N ILE A 170 -9.18 6.13 -0.82
CA ILE A 170 -10.12 6.99 -0.11
C ILE A 170 -10.60 6.33 1.20
N ALA A 171 -10.68 5.02 1.21
CA ALA A 171 -11.06 4.24 2.37
C ALA A 171 -9.93 4.15 3.39
#